data_82da0594fb977159d0a0af9cc7924961
#
_entry.id   82da0594fb977159d0a0af9cc7924961
#
_cell.length_a   1.000
_cell.length_b   1.000
_cell.length_c   1.000
_cell.angle_alpha   90.00
_cell.angle_beta   90.00
_cell.angle_gamma   90.00
#
_symmetry.space_group_name_H-M   'P 1'
#
loop_
_entity.id
_entity.type
_entity.pdbx_description
1 polymer ?
#
loop_
_entity_poly.entity_id
_entity_poly.type
_entity_poly.pdbx_seq_one_letter_code
_entity_poly.pdbx_strand_id
1 'polypeptide(L)'
;MKIVIGCDHAGYEIKQSVKLALRASLMKKDEDATHLQDIGCDSLDSVHYPEYGKTVADWVAAGTAHYGILICGTGIGMSMVANKVKGIRAALCHDVYTAMMARQHNNANILCMGARVVTPYQAINIANTFFETDFLGGRHEVRVLSLIHI
;
A
#
# COMPACT_ATOMS: atom_id res chain seq x y z
N MET A 1 9.96 -10.95 -1.56
CA MET A 1 8.94 -9.92 -1.90
C MET A 1 9.52 -8.53 -1.64
N LYS A 2 9.33 -7.57 -2.57
CA LYS A 2 9.81 -6.19 -2.39
C LYS A 2 8.62 -5.25 -2.16
N ILE A 3 8.65 -4.49 -1.07
CA ILE A 3 7.60 -3.53 -0.70
C ILE A 3 8.22 -2.15 -0.61
N VAL A 4 7.57 -1.14 -1.17
CA VAL A 4 7.92 0.27 -0.99
C VAL A 4 6.85 0.98 -0.17
N ILE A 5 7.24 1.77 0.82
CA ILE A 5 6.31 2.53 1.65
C ILE A 5 6.62 4.02 1.61
N GLY A 6 5.60 4.85 1.48
CA GLY A 6 5.68 6.30 1.52
C GLY A 6 4.50 6.91 2.24
N CYS A 7 4.68 8.11 2.75
CA CYS A 7 3.61 8.88 3.38
C CYS A 7 3.84 10.38 3.22
N ASP A 8 2.83 11.19 3.54
CA ASP A 8 3.01 12.59 3.90
C ASP A 8 3.23 12.74 5.41
N HIS A 9 3.34 13.98 5.88
CA HIS A 9 3.56 14.28 7.29
C HIS A 9 2.45 13.77 8.21
N ALA A 10 1.19 13.71 7.75
CA ALA A 10 0.08 13.18 8.54
C ALA A 10 0.19 11.64 8.72
N GLY A 11 0.78 10.95 7.76
CA GLY A 11 0.97 9.50 7.79
C GLY A 11 2.23 9.01 8.48
N TYR A 12 3.12 9.91 8.92
CA TYR A 12 4.44 9.56 9.42
C TYR A 12 4.43 8.54 10.57
N GLU A 13 3.65 8.79 11.63
CA GLU A 13 3.61 7.92 12.83
C GLU A 13 3.01 6.55 12.51
N ILE A 14 1.92 6.52 11.73
CA ILE A 14 1.30 5.26 11.26
C ILE A 14 2.29 4.46 10.39
N LYS A 15 3.04 5.15 9.52
CA LYS A 15 4.08 4.52 8.70
C LYS A 15 5.12 3.82 9.57
N GLN A 16 5.61 4.46 10.64
CA GLN A 16 6.59 3.84 11.54
C GLN A 16 6.03 2.56 12.19
N SER A 17 4.78 2.61 12.67
CA SER A 17 4.12 1.46 13.29
C SER A 17 3.95 0.30 12.30
N VAL A 18 3.50 0.59 11.10
CA VAL A 18 3.31 -0.41 10.03
C VAL A 18 4.65 -1.02 9.59
N LYS A 19 5.70 -0.20 9.43
CA LYS A 19 7.05 -0.68 9.09
C LYS A 19 7.57 -1.66 10.12
N LEU A 20 7.47 -1.31 11.40
CA LEU A 20 7.96 -2.17 12.49
C LEU A 20 7.22 -3.51 12.49
N ALA A 21 5.90 -3.50 12.38
CA ALA A 21 5.09 -4.71 12.36
C ALA A 21 5.36 -5.59 11.14
N LEU A 22 5.45 -5.01 9.95
CA LEU A 22 5.74 -5.76 8.73
C LEU A 22 7.14 -6.38 8.75
N ARG A 23 8.15 -5.67 9.26
CA ARG A 23 9.48 -6.24 9.46
C ARG A 23 9.42 -7.45 10.40
N ALA A 24 8.68 -7.36 11.49
CA ALA A 24 8.53 -8.46 12.44
C ALA A 24 7.75 -9.65 11.88
N SER A 25 6.71 -9.44 11.05
CA SER A 25 5.84 -10.50 10.53
C SER A 25 6.37 -11.15 9.25
N LEU A 26 6.85 -10.35 8.30
CA LEU A 26 7.27 -10.83 6.99
C LEU A 26 8.71 -11.35 6.98
N MET A 27 9.63 -10.70 7.71
CA MET A 27 11.02 -11.16 7.80
C MET A 27 11.18 -12.45 8.60
N LYS A 28 10.25 -12.78 9.52
CA LYS A 28 10.23 -14.09 10.17
C LYS A 28 9.92 -15.27 9.25
N LYS A 29 9.24 -15.00 8.12
CA LYS A 29 8.88 -16.04 7.15
C LYS A 29 10.02 -16.31 6.15
N ASP A 30 10.79 -15.29 5.79
CA ASP A 30 11.94 -15.42 4.90
C ASP A 30 12.80 -14.14 4.98
N GLU A 31 13.92 -14.20 5.74
CA GLU A 31 14.80 -13.04 5.97
C GLU A 31 15.44 -12.51 4.67
N ASP A 32 15.71 -13.38 3.71
CA ASP A 32 16.36 -13.00 2.46
C ASP A 32 15.37 -12.57 1.35
N ALA A 33 14.09 -12.90 1.48
CA ALA A 33 13.11 -12.72 0.41
C ALA A 33 12.22 -11.48 0.54
N THR A 34 12.17 -10.80 1.70
CA THR A 34 11.31 -9.64 1.88
C THR A 34 12.10 -8.37 2.19
N HIS A 35 12.06 -7.40 1.27
CA HIS A 35 12.67 -6.08 1.43
C HIS A 35 11.58 -5.01 1.56
N LEU A 36 11.65 -4.22 2.63
CA LEU A 36 10.79 -3.06 2.86
C LEU A 36 11.62 -1.78 2.74
N GLN A 37 11.43 -1.05 1.63
CA GLN A 37 12.06 0.24 1.36
C GLN A 37 11.15 1.39 1.77
N ASP A 38 11.63 2.27 2.64
CA ASP A 38 10.97 3.50 3.02
C ASP A 38 11.52 4.66 2.17
N ILE A 39 10.63 5.38 1.48
CA ILE A 39 11.00 6.53 0.64
C ILE A 39 10.58 7.88 1.24
N GLY A 40 10.19 7.90 2.52
CA GLY A 40 9.78 9.13 3.23
C GLY A 40 8.25 9.31 3.33
N CYS A 41 7.70 10.43 3.88
CA CYS A 41 8.54 11.50 4.45
C CYS A 41 9.18 11.03 5.77
N ASP A 42 10.16 11.79 6.25
CA ASP A 42 10.99 11.40 7.41
C ASP A 42 10.75 12.29 8.63
N SER A 43 9.75 13.16 8.60
CA SER A 43 9.40 14.06 9.69
C SER A 43 7.90 14.38 9.71
N LEU A 44 7.48 15.16 10.72
CA LEU A 44 6.14 15.73 10.85
C LEU A 44 5.98 17.07 10.12
N ASP A 45 7.03 17.56 9.47
CA ASP A 45 6.99 18.80 8.71
C ASP A 45 6.12 18.65 7.46
N SER A 46 5.33 19.68 7.16
CA SER A 46 4.40 19.65 6.05
C SER A 46 5.08 19.40 4.71
N VAL A 47 4.62 18.37 4.00
CA VAL A 47 5.09 17.98 2.66
C VAL A 47 3.91 17.75 1.72
N HIS A 48 4.18 17.78 0.42
CA HIS A 48 3.19 17.53 -0.61
C HIS A 48 3.03 16.04 -0.89
N TYR A 49 1.88 15.46 -0.51
CA TYR A 49 1.61 14.03 -0.66
C TYR A 49 1.74 13.49 -2.10
N PRO A 50 1.45 14.27 -3.18
CA PRO A 50 1.52 13.72 -4.53
C PRO A 50 2.91 13.25 -4.95
N GLU A 51 3.97 13.87 -4.45
CA GLU A 51 5.36 13.48 -4.75
C GLU A 51 5.65 12.07 -4.25
N TYR A 52 5.28 11.77 -3.00
CA TYR A 52 5.45 10.44 -2.40
C TYR A 52 4.53 9.40 -3.04
N GLY A 53 3.26 9.79 -3.29
CA GLY A 53 2.29 8.93 -3.94
C GLY A 53 2.73 8.50 -5.33
N LYS A 54 3.24 9.45 -6.12
CA LYS A 54 3.76 9.18 -7.45
C LYS A 54 5.02 8.30 -7.41
N THR A 55 5.96 8.58 -6.54
CA THR A 55 7.21 7.81 -6.43
C THR A 55 6.94 6.34 -6.11
N VAL A 56 6.09 6.06 -5.12
CA VAL A 56 5.69 4.67 -4.80
C VAL A 56 5.02 4.00 -6.00
N ALA A 57 4.09 4.70 -6.64
CA ALA A 57 3.38 4.17 -7.80
C ALA A 57 4.32 3.87 -8.98
N ASP A 58 5.25 4.76 -9.28
CA ASP A 58 6.25 4.57 -10.33
C ASP A 58 7.15 3.34 -10.05
N TRP A 59 7.57 3.14 -8.80
CA TRP A 59 8.40 1.98 -8.43
C TRP A 59 7.65 0.66 -8.60
N VAL A 60 6.37 0.63 -8.23
CA VAL A 60 5.54 -0.57 -8.43
C VAL A 60 5.26 -0.79 -9.92
N ALA A 61 4.93 0.24 -10.66
CA ALA A 61 4.68 0.15 -12.10
C ALA A 61 5.91 -0.31 -12.90
N ALA A 62 7.11 0.13 -12.49
CA ALA A 62 8.39 -0.27 -13.10
C ALA A 62 8.89 -1.66 -12.67
N GLY A 63 8.21 -2.33 -11.72
CA GLY A 63 8.64 -3.61 -11.17
C GLY A 63 9.82 -3.52 -10.22
N THR A 64 10.25 -2.32 -9.83
CA THR A 64 11.28 -2.09 -8.80
C THR A 64 10.81 -2.58 -7.44
N ALA A 65 9.52 -2.43 -7.15
CA ALA A 65 8.82 -3.04 -6.03
C ALA A 65 7.63 -3.87 -6.53
N HIS A 66 7.27 -4.93 -5.81
CA HIS A 66 6.09 -5.74 -6.11
C HIS A 66 4.81 -5.07 -5.59
N TYR A 67 4.91 -4.41 -4.44
CA TYR A 67 3.79 -3.78 -3.74
C TYR A 67 4.17 -2.43 -3.16
N GLY A 68 3.18 -1.56 -3.03
CA GLY A 68 3.31 -0.26 -2.37
C GLY A 68 2.38 -0.10 -1.16
N ILE A 69 2.80 0.73 -0.21
CA ILE A 69 1.97 1.24 0.87
C ILE A 69 2.04 2.76 0.84
N LEU A 70 0.89 3.41 0.90
CA LEU A 70 0.76 4.87 0.90
C LEU A 70 -0.14 5.34 2.03
N ILE A 71 0.34 6.30 2.81
CA ILE A 71 -0.39 6.81 3.97
C ILE A 71 -0.40 8.35 3.93
N CYS A 72 -1.59 8.94 4.02
CA CYS A 72 -1.77 10.37 4.27
C CYS A 72 -2.88 10.58 5.30
N GLY A 73 -3.42 11.77 5.44
CA GLY A 73 -4.47 12.04 6.43
C GLY A 73 -5.72 11.16 6.27
N THR A 74 -6.21 10.99 5.04
CA THR A 74 -7.41 10.19 4.72
C THR A 74 -7.13 8.99 3.82
N GLY A 75 -5.95 8.92 3.20
CA GLY A 75 -5.62 7.94 2.16
C GLY A 75 -6.23 8.26 0.79
N ILE A 76 -7.21 9.18 0.71
CA ILE A 76 -7.94 9.49 -0.53
C ILE A 76 -7.00 10.07 -1.58
N GLY A 77 -6.27 11.13 -1.23
CA GLY A 77 -5.35 11.79 -2.17
C GLY A 77 -4.27 10.84 -2.67
N MET A 78 -3.69 10.02 -1.79
CA MET A 78 -2.70 9.02 -2.16
C MET A 78 -3.27 7.97 -3.14
N SER A 79 -4.50 7.49 -2.91
CA SER A 79 -5.14 6.53 -3.83
C SER A 79 -5.40 7.14 -5.21
N MET A 80 -5.82 8.41 -5.26
CA MET A 80 -6.04 9.14 -6.51
C MET A 80 -4.74 9.29 -7.32
N VAL A 81 -3.66 9.73 -6.66
CA VAL A 81 -2.35 9.90 -7.30
C VAL A 81 -1.83 8.57 -7.85
N ALA A 82 -1.84 7.54 -7.02
CA ALA A 82 -1.33 6.22 -7.41
C ALA A 82 -2.10 5.64 -8.61
N ASN A 83 -3.42 5.73 -8.62
CA ASN A 83 -4.25 5.21 -9.71
C ASN A 83 -4.14 6.00 -11.03
N LYS A 84 -3.46 7.14 -11.07
CA LYS A 84 -3.11 7.84 -12.31
C LYS A 84 -1.91 7.20 -13.04
N VAL A 85 -1.19 6.32 -12.38
CA VAL A 85 -0.04 5.61 -12.97
C VAL A 85 -0.52 4.30 -13.59
N LYS A 86 -0.20 4.10 -14.86
CA LYS A 86 -0.59 2.88 -15.59
C LYS A 86 -0.05 1.62 -14.91
N GLY A 87 -0.90 0.61 -14.78
CA GLY A 87 -0.56 -0.66 -14.13
C GLY A 87 -0.78 -0.67 -12.62
N ILE A 88 -1.16 0.47 -12.02
CA ILE A 88 -1.46 0.57 -10.60
C ILE A 88 -2.94 0.32 -10.33
N ARG A 89 -3.18 -0.46 -9.29
CA ARG A 89 -4.48 -0.70 -8.68
C ARG A 89 -4.33 -0.41 -7.19
N ALA A 90 -4.43 0.87 -6.84
CA ALA A 90 -4.32 1.34 -5.47
C ALA A 90 -5.69 1.28 -4.79
N ALA A 91 -5.76 0.56 -3.69
CA ALA A 91 -6.96 0.37 -2.91
C ALA A 91 -6.91 1.19 -1.61
N LEU A 92 -7.90 2.03 -1.39
CA LEU A 92 -8.12 2.73 -0.14
C LEU A 92 -8.85 1.81 0.83
N CYS A 93 -8.17 1.39 1.91
CA CYS A 93 -8.70 0.45 2.88
C CYS A 93 -8.74 1.06 4.28
N HIS A 94 -9.87 0.91 4.96
CA HIS A 94 -10.08 1.38 6.35
C HIS A 94 -10.30 0.25 7.35
N ASP A 95 -10.41 -0.99 6.86
CA ASP A 95 -10.61 -2.19 7.67
C ASP A 95 -10.00 -3.42 6.98
N VAL A 96 -9.92 -4.52 7.72
CA VAL A 96 -9.36 -5.79 7.23
C VAL A 96 -10.21 -6.40 6.10
N TYR A 97 -11.53 -6.16 6.10
CA TYR A 97 -12.40 -6.70 5.06
C TYR A 97 -12.11 -6.05 3.70
N THR A 98 -12.01 -4.72 3.64
CA THR A 98 -11.68 -4.01 2.40
C THR A 98 -10.27 -4.33 1.92
N ALA A 99 -9.30 -4.54 2.83
CA ALA A 99 -7.95 -4.97 2.47
C ALA A 99 -7.94 -6.39 1.86
N MET A 100 -8.67 -7.32 2.46
CA MET A 100 -8.84 -8.67 1.93
C MET A 100 -9.49 -8.66 0.55
N MET A 101 -10.60 -7.91 0.38
CA MET A 101 -11.31 -7.81 -0.90
C MET A 101 -10.47 -7.13 -1.98
N ALA A 102 -9.69 -6.11 -1.63
CA ALA A 102 -8.78 -5.45 -2.55
C ALA A 102 -7.78 -6.43 -3.18
N ARG A 103 -7.29 -7.39 -2.40
CA ARG A 103 -6.42 -8.45 -2.91
C ARG A 103 -7.19 -9.53 -3.65
N GLN A 104 -8.19 -10.13 -3.01
CA GLN A 104 -8.92 -11.27 -3.57
C GLN A 104 -9.63 -10.94 -4.89
N HIS A 105 -10.26 -9.78 -4.99
CA HIS A 105 -11.11 -9.41 -6.12
C HIS A 105 -10.43 -8.51 -7.14
N ASN A 106 -9.57 -7.59 -6.68
CA ASN A 106 -9.01 -6.54 -7.54
C ASN A 106 -7.52 -6.71 -7.80
N ASN A 107 -6.87 -7.69 -7.18
CA ASN A 107 -5.42 -7.87 -7.24
C ASN A 107 -4.67 -6.55 -7.04
N ALA A 108 -5.10 -5.77 -6.03
CA ALA A 108 -4.52 -4.47 -5.75
C ALA A 108 -3.03 -4.61 -5.45
N ASN A 109 -2.21 -3.74 -6.02
CA ASN A 109 -0.76 -3.74 -5.84
C ASN A 109 -0.26 -2.57 -4.98
N ILE A 110 -1.14 -1.64 -4.62
CA ILE A 110 -0.85 -0.58 -3.63
C ILE A 110 -1.99 -0.51 -2.60
N LEU A 111 -1.61 -0.52 -1.33
CA LEU A 111 -2.49 -0.28 -0.19
C LEU A 111 -2.42 1.20 0.19
N CYS A 112 -3.55 1.89 0.25
CA CYS A 112 -3.66 3.26 0.76
C CYS A 112 -4.44 3.29 2.07
N MET A 113 -3.96 4.05 3.05
CA MET A 113 -4.60 4.19 4.37
C MET A 113 -4.63 5.65 4.82
N GLY A 114 -5.61 5.99 5.67
CA GLY A 114 -5.76 7.30 6.27
C GLY A 114 -5.36 7.33 7.74
N ALA A 115 -4.29 8.05 8.08
CA ALA A 115 -3.79 8.15 9.46
C ALA A 115 -4.76 8.81 10.45
N ARG A 116 -5.70 9.60 9.95
CA ARG A 116 -6.78 10.21 10.76
C ARG A 116 -8.05 9.36 10.80
N VAL A 117 -8.08 8.24 10.08
CA VAL A 117 -9.24 7.34 9.94
C VAL A 117 -9.02 6.05 10.70
N VAL A 118 -7.79 5.52 10.67
CA VAL A 118 -7.42 4.28 11.35
C VAL A 118 -6.43 4.51 12.49
N THR A 119 -6.53 3.69 13.52
CA THR A 119 -5.53 3.64 14.59
C THR A 119 -4.28 2.88 14.13
N PRO A 120 -3.12 3.02 14.82
CA PRO A 120 -1.93 2.22 14.51
C PRO A 120 -2.20 0.71 14.52
N TYR A 121 -2.98 0.22 15.47
CA TYR A 121 -3.36 -1.20 15.55
C TYR A 121 -4.19 -1.65 14.34
N GLN A 122 -5.17 -0.84 13.92
CA GLN A 122 -5.97 -1.12 12.73
C GLN A 122 -5.11 -1.11 11.46
N ALA A 123 -4.22 -0.13 11.30
CA ALA A 123 -3.33 -0.03 10.15
C ALA A 123 -2.40 -1.25 10.02
N ILE A 124 -1.88 -1.75 11.13
CA ILE A 124 -1.07 -2.97 11.18
C ILE A 124 -1.88 -4.18 10.71
N ASN A 125 -3.11 -4.36 11.22
CA ASN A 125 -3.96 -5.48 10.84
C ASN A 125 -4.39 -5.41 9.36
N ILE A 126 -4.69 -4.21 8.85
CA ILE A 126 -4.99 -3.95 7.45
C ILE A 126 -3.80 -4.36 6.57
N ALA A 127 -2.60 -3.90 6.91
CA ALA A 127 -1.39 -4.20 6.17
C ALA A 127 -1.07 -5.71 6.18
N ASN A 128 -1.12 -6.36 7.33
CA ASN A 128 -0.91 -7.80 7.43
C ASN A 128 -1.92 -8.56 6.57
N THR A 129 -3.21 -8.24 6.68
CA THR A 129 -4.26 -8.87 5.87
C THR A 129 -4.01 -8.67 4.37
N PHE A 130 -3.61 -7.48 3.95
CA PHE A 130 -3.31 -7.19 2.55
C PHE A 130 -2.18 -8.10 2.02
N PHE A 131 -1.09 -8.26 2.76
CA PHE A 131 0.06 -9.05 2.31
C PHE A 131 -0.09 -10.56 2.51
N GLU A 132 -1.00 -11.01 3.36
CA GLU A 132 -1.31 -12.41 3.59
C GLU A 132 -2.42 -12.96 2.68
N THR A 133 -3.08 -12.08 1.92
CA THR A 133 -4.21 -12.44 1.06
C THR A 133 -3.78 -12.60 -0.39
N ASP A 134 -4.08 -13.75 -0.99
CA ASP A 134 -3.84 -14.03 -2.40
C ASP A 134 -4.98 -13.56 -3.29
N PHE A 135 -4.68 -13.34 -4.57
CA PHE A 135 -5.68 -13.08 -5.60
C PHE A 135 -6.43 -14.36 -5.95
N LEU A 136 -7.76 -14.30 -5.96
CA LEU A 136 -8.59 -15.49 -6.27
C LEU A 136 -8.61 -15.86 -7.76
N GLY A 137 -8.27 -14.94 -8.66
CA GLY A 137 -8.34 -15.20 -10.09
C GLY A 137 -9.78 -15.46 -10.58
N GLY A 138 -9.94 -16.42 -11.48
CA GLY A 138 -11.22 -16.85 -12.00
C GLY A 138 -12.05 -15.69 -12.57
N ARG A 139 -13.31 -15.55 -12.13
CA ARG A 139 -14.21 -14.47 -12.60
C ARG A 139 -13.67 -13.06 -12.32
N HIS A 140 -12.78 -12.91 -11.33
CA HIS A 140 -12.19 -11.61 -10.99
C HIS A 140 -11.09 -11.22 -11.96
N GLU A 141 -10.37 -12.19 -12.52
CA GLU A 141 -9.27 -11.94 -13.45
C GLU A 141 -9.72 -11.19 -14.71
N VAL A 142 -10.84 -11.59 -15.32
CA VAL A 142 -11.40 -10.91 -16.49
C VAL A 142 -11.71 -9.45 -16.18
N ARG A 143 -12.22 -9.14 -14.99
CA ARG A 143 -12.52 -7.77 -14.54
C ARG A 143 -11.25 -6.96 -14.30
N VAL A 144 -10.23 -7.56 -13.68
CA VAL A 144 -8.93 -6.92 -13.47
C VAL A 144 -8.26 -6.61 -14.81
N LEU A 145 -8.29 -7.54 -15.76
CA LEU A 145 -7.77 -7.32 -17.12
C LEU A 145 -8.50 -6.16 -17.84
N SER A 146 -9.80 -6.01 -17.62
CA SER A 146 -10.57 -4.88 -18.17
C SER A 146 -10.10 -3.53 -17.61
N LEU A 147 -9.73 -3.47 -16.32
CA LEU A 147 -9.19 -2.25 -15.69
C LEU A 147 -7.84 -1.83 -16.30
N ILE A 148 -7.01 -2.78 -16.72
CA ILE A 148 -5.69 -2.50 -17.30
C ILE A 148 -5.80 -1.72 -18.62
N HIS A 149 -6.92 -1.85 -19.33
CA HIS A 149 -7.16 -1.21 -20.62
C HIS A 149 -7.88 0.16 -20.51
N ILE A 150 -8.25 0.59 -19.32
CA ILE A 150 -8.79 1.91 -19.04
C ILE A 150 -7.64 2.88 -18.75
#